data_9427c3f922c85a5e1e59ddb92c355282
#
_entry.id   9427c3f922c85a5e1e59ddb92c355282
#
_cell.length_a   1.000
_cell.length_b   1.000
_cell.length_c   1.000
_cell.angle_alpha   90.00
_cell.angle_beta   90.00
_cell.angle_gamma   90.00
#
_symmetry.space_group_name_H-M   'P 1'
#
loop_
_entity.id
_entity.type
_entity.pdbx_description
1 polymer ?
#
loop_
_entity_poly.entity_id
_entity_poly.type
_entity_poly.pdbx_seq_one_letter_code
_entity_poly.pdbx_strand_id
1 'polypeptide(L)'
;MSTKYPVTQAIRALRAANVAFEAHEYAYVEKGGTSASSAALGVPEHAVIKTLVLEDDAREPLVVLMHGDKQVSTRNLARQIGARSVQPCRPEVADRHSGYQVGGTSPFGTKRAMKVYMERTILELPRIWINGGRRGFLVSLDPKEAARVLQPVLVDVATDA
;
A
#
# COMPACT_ATOMS: atom_id res chain seq x y z
N MET A 1 0.13 -28.71 -2.90
CA MET A 1 0.20 -28.13 -1.56
C MET A 1 -0.88 -27.09 -1.38
N SER A 2 -1.73 -27.28 -0.39
CA SER A 2 -2.80 -26.31 -0.17
C SER A 2 -2.26 -25.05 0.46
N THR A 3 -2.61 -23.94 -0.09
CA THR A 3 -2.31 -22.63 0.49
C THR A 3 -3.34 -22.34 1.58
N LYS A 4 -2.85 -22.02 2.78
CA LYS A 4 -3.72 -21.73 3.92
C LYS A 4 -3.67 -20.25 4.27
N TYR A 5 -4.07 -19.42 3.33
CA TYR A 5 -4.16 -17.99 3.54
C TYR A 5 -5.40 -17.44 2.82
N PRO A 6 -5.86 -16.25 3.23
CA PRO A 6 -7.04 -15.65 2.61
C PRO A 6 -6.84 -15.42 1.12
N VAL A 7 -7.87 -15.72 0.32
CA VAL A 7 -7.86 -15.43 -1.11
C VAL A 7 -8.66 -14.14 -1.31
N THR A 8 -7.95 -13.03 -1.20
CA THR A 8 -8.52 -11.70 -1.36
C THR A 8 -8.52 -11.28 -2.83
N GLN A 9 -9.14 -10.14 -3.13
CA GLN A 9 -9.05 -9.56 -4.47
C GLN A 9 -7.60 -9.22 -4.83
N ALA A 10 -6.81 -8.81 -3.84
CA ALA A 10 -5.38 -8.55 -4.05
C ALA A 10 -4.65 -9.82 -4.49
N ILE A 11 -4.90 -10.94 -3.82
CA ILE A 11 -4.29 -12.22 -4.18
C ILE A 11 -4.71 -12.64 -5.59
N ARG A 12 -5.98 -12.46 -5.93
CA ARG A 12 -6.46 -12.77 -7.28
C ARG A 12 -5.76 -11.93 -8.33
N ALA A 13 -5.57 -10.64 -8.05
CA ALA A 13 -4.89 -9.72 -8.96
C ALA A 13 -3.42 -10.12 -9.16
N LEU A 14 -2.73 -10.47 -8.07
CA LEU A 14 -1.33 -10.92 -8.15
C LEU A 14 -1.18 -12.21 -8.93
N ARG A 15 -2.09 -13.16 -8.72
CA ARG A 15 -2.08 -14.42 -9.46
C ARG A 15 -2.35 -14.19 -10.96
N ALA A 16 -3.30 -13.33 -11.27
CA ALA A 16 -3.63 -13.01 -12.66
C ALA A 16 -2.46 -12.34 -13.38
N ALA A 17 -1.63 -11.60 -12.65
CA ALA A 17 -0.46 -10.93 -13.20
C ALA A 17 0.81 -11.80 -13.14
N ASN A 18 0.69 -13.04 -12.69
CA ASN A 18 1.80 -13.99 -12.56
C ASN A 18 2.94 -13.45 -11.69
N VAL A 19 2.59 -12.80 -10.58
CA VAL A 19 3.56 -12.27 -9.63
C VAL A 19 3.96 -13.35 -8.64
N ALA A 20 5.27 -13.52 -8.45
CA ALA A 20 5.78 -14.38 -7.37
C ALA A 20 5.69 -13.61 -6.06
N PHE A 21 5.03 -14.19 -5.07
CA PHE A 21 4.89 -13.58 -3.75
C PHE A 21 4.82 -14.66 -2.68
N GLU A 22 5.07 -14.23 -1.44
CA GLU A 22 4.85 -15.08 -0.27
C GLU A 22 3.79 -14.44 0.63
N ALA A 23 2.95 -15.27 1.23
CA ALA A 23 1.87 -14.82 2.10
C ALA A 23 2.31 -14.89 3.56
N HIS A 24 1.95 -13.88 4.36
CA HIS A 24 2.31 -13.79 5.77
C HIS A 24 1.10 -13.37 6.59
N GLU A 25 0.72 -14.18 7.58
CA GLU A 25 -0.32 -13.83 8.52
C GLU A 25 0.31 -13.47 9.87
N TYR A 26 -0.30 -12.52 10.57
CA TYR A 26 0.13 -12.13 11.90
C TYR A 26 -1.08 -11.68 12.72
N ALA A 27 -0.94 -11.68 14.04
CA ALA A 27 -2.01 -11.22 14.92
C ALA A 27 -2.19 -9.71 14.76
N TYR A 28 -3.34 -9.31 14.21
CA TYR A 28 -3.62 -7.89 13.98
C TYR A 28 -3.74 -7.14 15.29
N VAL A 29 -3.07 -6.00 15.36
CA VAL A 29 -3.18 -5.08 16.50
C VAL A 29 -3.88 -3.82 16.02
N GLU A 30 -5.02 -3.49 16.60
CA GLU A 30 -5.77 -2.31 16.20
C GLU A 30 -4.92 -1.06 16.43
N LYS A 31 -4.84 -0.21 15.39
CA LYS A 31 -4.01 1.00 15.36
C LYS A 31 -2.51 0.72 15.53
N GLY A 32 -2.11 -0.55 15.39
CA GLY A 32 -0.70 -0.91 15.50
C GLY A 32 0.14 -0.49 14.30
N GLY A 33 -0.49 -0.40 13.13
CA GLY A 33 0.16 0.04 11.89
C GLY A 33 1.33 -0.83 11.48
N THR A 34 2.23 -0.26 10.69
CA THR A 34 3.40 -0.96 10.19
C THR A 34 4.42 -1.29 11.27
N SER A 35 4.42 -0.56 12.39
CA SER A 35 5.27 -0.87 13.53
C SER A 35 4.91 -2.25 14.10
N ALA A 36 3.61 -2.52 14.29
CA ALA A 36 3.15 -3.80 14.81
C ALA A 36 3.43 -4.93 13.82
N SER A 37 3.15 -4.73 12.54
CA SER A 37 3.36 -5.79 11.55
C SER A 37 4.83 -6.09 11.33
N SER A 38 5.70 -5.08 11.31
CA SER A 38 7.13 -5.29 11.15
C SER A 38 7.71 -6.07 12.33
N ALA A 39 7.27 -5.74 13.55
CA ALA A 39 7.70 -6.47 14.75
C ALA A 39 7.22 -7.92 14.72
N ALA A 40 5.96 -8.14 14.35
CA ALA A 40 5.39 -9.48 14.30
C ALA A 40 6.09 -10.38 13.29
N LEU A 41 6.49 -9.82 12.15
CA LEU A 41 7.15 -10.60 11.08
C LEU A 41 8.68 -10.59 11.17
N GLY A 42 9.25 -9.77 12.06
CA GLY A 42 10.70 -9.68 12.22
C GLY A 42 11.39 -9.05 11.00
N VAL A 43 10.76 -8.08 10.37
CA VAL A 43 11.30 -7.40 9.19
C VAL A 43 11.43 -5.89 9.47
N PRO A 44 12.31 -5.18 8.72
CA PRO A 44 12.44 -3.73 8.93
C PRO A 44 11.14 -3.00 8.57
N GLU A 45 10.73 -2.05 9.40
CA GLU A 45 9.54 -1.26 9.14
C GLU A 45 9.68 -0.46 7.83
N HIS A 46 10.90 -0.07 7.49
CA HIS A 46 11.19 0.62 6.23
C HIS A 46 10.78 -0.20 5.00
N ALA A 47 10.82 -1.54 5.11
CA ALA A 47 10.44 -2.45 4.02
C ALA A 47 8.97 -2.84 4.07
N VAL A 48 8.23 -2.46 5.11
CA VAL A 48 6.79 -2.66 5.20
C VAL A 48 6.12 -1.42 4.60
N ILE A 49 5.41 -1.60 3.50
CA ILE A 49 4.90 -0.49 2.70
C ILE A 49 3.45 -0.21 3.06
N LYS A 50 3.17 1.05 3.35
CA LYS A 50 1.81 1.54 3.62
C LYS A 50 1.09 1.78 2.31
N THR A 51 -0.19 1.42 2.24
CA THR A 51 -1.08 1.75 1.14
C THR A 51 -2.06 2.80 1.65
N LEU A 52 -1.90 4.04 1.19
CA LEU A 52 -2.70 5.16 1.66
C LEU A 52 -3.64 5.62 0.57
N VAL A 53 -4.92 5.75 0.88
CA VAL A 53 -5.92 6.30 -0.04
C VAL A 53 -6.13 7.77 0.32
N LEU A 54 -5.80 8.63 -0.61
CA LEU A 54 -5.93 10.07 -0.46
C LEU A 54 -6.88 10.60 -1.53
N GLU A 55 -7.22 11.88 -1.43
CA GLU A 55 -8.00 12.57 -2.46
C GLU A 55 -7.38 13.94 -2.74
N ASP A 56 -7.54 14.40 -3.98
CA ASP A 56 -7.08 15.73 -4.34
C ASP A 56 -8.18 16.78 -4.06
N ASP A 57 -7.94 18.02 -4.45
CA ASP A 57 -8.90 19.12 -4.23
C ASP A 57 -10.20 18.95 -5.02
N ALA A 58 -10.20 18.12 -6.06
CA ALA A 58 -11.40 17.76 -6.81
C ALA A 58 -12.05 16.49 -6.25
N ARG A 59 -11.58 16.00 -5.10
CA ARG A 59 -12.01 14.75 -4.46
C ARG A 59 -11.80 13.51 -5.33
N GLU A 60 -10.87 13.56 -6.24
CA GLU A 60 -10.47 12.41 -7.03
C GLU A 60 -9.56 11.53 -6.17
N PRO A 61 -9.90 10.23 -5.96
CA PRO A 61 -9.09 9.39 -5.10
C PRO A 61 -7.81 8.94 -5.80
N LEU A 62 -6.78 8.78 -4.99
CA LEU A 62 -5.48 8.28 -5.45
C LEU A 62 -4.87 7.43 -4.35
N VAL A 63 -3.92 6.59 -4.74
CA VAL A 63 -3.20 5.72 -3.81
C VAL A 63 -1.75 6.16 -3.76
N VAL A 64 -1.20 6.22 -2.55
CA VAL A 64 0.22 6.49 -2.34
C VAL A 64 0.83 5.32 -1.57
N LEU A 65 1.94 4.82 -2.08
CA LEU A 65 2.72 3.78 -1.43
C LEU A 65 3.93 4.41 -0.76
N MET A 66 4.09 4.17 0.53
CA MET A 66 5.11 4.81 1.36
C MET A 66 5.75 3.80 2.32
N HIS A 67 7.03 4.00 2.62
CA HIS A 67 7.72 3.23 3.66
C HIS A 67 6.98 3.33 5.00
N GLY A 68 6.93 2.21 5.73
CA GLY A 68 6.23 2.18 7.01
C GLY A 68 6.77 3.17 8.03
N ASP A 69 8.08 3.41 8.02
CA ASP A 69 8.75 4.31 8.96
C ASP A 69 8.78 5.78 8.50
N LYS A 70 8.11 6.11 7.40
CA LYS A 70 8.06 7.47 6.85
C LYS A 70 6.62 7.94 6.73
N GLN A 71 6.47 9.25 6.62
CA GLN A 71 5.18 9.90 6.37
C GLN A 71 5.16 10.46 4.96
N VAL A 72 3.97 10.70 4.42
CA VAL A 72 3.80 11.36 3.13
C VAL A 72 3.69 12.85 3.35
N SER A 73 4.56 13.62 2.69
CA SER A 73 4.39 15.06 2.61
C SER A 73 3.28 15.36 1.59
N THR A 74 2.08 15.61 2.06
CA THR A 74 0.94 15.89 1.19
C THR A 74 1.15 17.17 0.39
N ARG A 75 1.87 18.12 0.95
CA ARG A 75 2.21 19.37 0.27
C ARG A 75 3.12 19.11 -0.93
N ASN A 76 4.18 18.31 -0.73
CA ASN A 76 5.08 17.96 -1.82
C ASN A 76 4.39 17.09 -2.85
N LEU A 77 3.53 16.19 -2.40
CA LEU A 77 2.76 15.33 -3.31
C LEU A 77 1.87 16.19 -4.21
N ALA A 78 1.11 17.11 -3.63
CA ALA A 78 0.23 18.00 -4.40
C ALA A 78 1.03 18.76 -5.46
N ARG A 79 2.21 19.28 -5.10
CA ARG A 79 3.07 20.01 -6.03
C ARG A 79 3.52 19.11 -7.17
N GLN A 80 3.95 17.89 -6.88
CA GLN A 80 4.49 16.97 -7.89
C GLN A 80 3.44 16.45 -8.84
N ILE A 81 2.19 16.29 -8.39
CA ILE A 81 1.11 15.78 -9.23
C ILE A 81 0.27 16.88 -9.87
N GLY A 82 0.55 18.14 -9.56
CA GLY A 82 -0.16 19.26 -10.15
C GLY A 82 -1.53 19.52 -9.53
N ALA A 83 -1.76 19.11 -8.29
CA ALA A 83 -2.99 19.38 -7.56
C ALA A 83 -2.81 20.59 -6.64
N ARG A 84 -3.90 21.24 -6.28
CA ARG A 84 -3.86 22.34 -5.31
C ARG A 84 -3.59 21.82 -3.91
N SER A 85 -4.24 20.70 -3.56
CA SER A 85 -4.10 20.07 -2.26
C SER A 85 -4.36 18.59 -2.37
N VAL A 86 -3.82 17.83 -1.44
CA VAL A 86 -4.05 16.39 -1.30
C VAL A 86 -4.23 16.13 0.19
N GLN A 87 -5.20 15.29 0.54
CA GLN A 87 -5.50 14.97 1.92
C GLN A 87 -5.93 13.50 2.03
N PRO A 88 -5.74 12.88 3.20
CA PRO A 88 -6.24 11.52 3.40
C PRO A 88 -7.77 11.48 3.28
N CYS A 89 -8.29 10.44 2.64
CA CYS A 89 -9.71 10.17 2.65
C CYS A 89 -10.17 9.79 4.05
N ARG A 90 -11.43 10.09 4.39
CA ARG A 90 -12.04 9.50 5.58
C ARG A 90 -12.02 7.99 5.45
N PRO A 91 -11.93 7.24 6.55
CA PRO A 91 -11.88 5.78 6.48
C PRO A 91 -13.01 5.17 5.64
N GLU A 92 -14.25 5.62 5.83
CA GLU A 92 -15.40 5.10 5.08
C GLU A 92 -15.32 5.41 3.58
N VAL A 93 -14.73 6.54 3.21
CA VAL A 93 -14.51 6.91 1.81
C VAL A 93 -13.42 6.06 1.20
N ALA A 94 -12.31 5.89 1.93
CA ALA A 94 -11.22 5.03 1.50
C ALA A 94 -11.69 3.59 1.30
N ASP A 95 -12.49 3.08 2.23
CA ASP A 95 -13.04 1.72 2.14
C ASP A 95 -13.93 1.56 0.92
N ARG A 96 -14.75 2.56 0.64
CA ARG A 96 -15.65 2.53 -0.53
C ARG A 96 -14.88 2.50 -1.85
N HIS A 97 -13.81 3.27 -1.96
CA HIS A 97 -13.01 3.31 -3.18
C HIS A 97 -12.13 2.06 -3.34
N SER A 98 -11.51 1.63 -2.28
CA SER A 98 -10.55 0.51 -2.35
C SER A 98 -11.23 -0.84 -2.39
N GLY A 99 -12.37 -0.98 -1.74
CA GLY A 99 -13.02 -2.26 -1.53
C GLY A 99 -12.42 -3.04 -0.37
N TYR A 100 -11.52 -2.42 0.38
CA TYR A 100 -10.88 -3.01 1.54
C TYR A 100 -11.21 -2.20 2.79
N GLN A 101 -10.90 -2.76 3.95
CA GLN A 101 -11.09 -2.09 5.23
C GLN A 101 -9.78 -1.42 5.65
N VAL A 102 -9.85 -0.21 6.18
CA VAL A 102 -8.67 0.47 6.72
C VAL A 102 -7.93 -0.44 7.70
N GLY A 103 -6.61 -0.52 7.55
CA GLY A 103 -5.77 -1.52 8.23
C GLY A 103 -5.55 -2.77 7.40
N GLY A 104 -6.36 -2.99 6.38
CA GLY A 104 -6.24 -4.10 5.45
C GLY A 104 -6.34 -3.68 3.99
N THR A 105 -5.94 -2.45 3.67
CA THR A 105 -6.01 -1.91 2.31
C THR A 105 -4.80 -2.33 1.49
N SER A 106 -5.07 -2.96 0.35
CA SER A 106 -4.05 -3.33 -0.63
C SER A 106 -4.17 -2.43 -1.87
N PRO A 107 -3.05 -2.16 -2.55
CA PRO A 107 -3.10 -1.44 -3.83
C PRO A 107 -3.50 -2.34 -4.98
N PHE A 108 -3.49 -3.66 -4.78
CA PHE A 108 -3.83 -4.63 -5.83
C PHE A 108 -5.31 -4.95 -5.80
N GLY A 109 -5.94 -5.04 -6.96
CA GLY A 109 -7.32 -5.47 -7.07
C GLY A 109 -8.33 -4.53 -6.41
N THR A 110 -8.08 -3.22 -6.42
CA THR A 110 -9.00 -2.26 -5.83
C THR A 110 -10.32 -2.24 -6.58
N LYS A 111 -11.41 -1.96 -5.84
CA LYS A 111 -12.76 -1.91 -6.40
C LYS A 111 -12.87 -0.84 -7.47
N ARG A 112 -12.32 0.33 -7.21
CA ARG A 112 -12.27 1.44 -8.16
C ARG A 112 -10.84 1.58 -8.68
N ALA A 113 -10.67 1.79 -9.98
CA ALA A 113 -9.38 2.10 -10.54
C ALA A 113 -8.92 3.47 -10.05
N MET A 114 -7.74 3.53 -9.47
CA MET A 114 -7.17 4.77 -8.93
C MET A 114 -5.75 4.90 -9.42
N LYS A 115 -5.30 6.15 -9.63
CA LYS A 115 -3.89 6.40 -9.90
C LYS A 115 -3.06 6.00 -8.70
N VAL A 116 -1.92 5.36 -8.94
CA VAL A 116 -0.99 4.94 -7.89
C VAL A 116 0.28 5.77 -7.99
N TYR A 117 0.68 6.35 -6.88
CA TYR A 117 1.93 7.06 -6.72
C TYR A 117 2.80 6.28 -5.75
N MET A 118 4.06 6.10 -6.09
CA MET A 118 4.98 5.30 -5.27
C MET A 118 6.19 6.13 -4.91
N GLU A 119 6.53 6.17 -3.63
CA GLU A 119 7.78 6.76 -3.20
C GLU A 119 8.93 6.05 -3.91
N ARG A 120 9.76 6.80 -4.61
CA ARG A 120 10.81 6.28 -5.50
C ARG A 120 11.75 5.32 -4.79
N THR A 121 12.11 5.62 -3.55
CA THR A 121 13.10 4.83 -2.81
C THR A 121 12.62 3.42 -2.47
N ILE A 122 11.32 3.14 -2.59
CA ILE A 122 10.80 1.79 -2.39
C ILE A 122 11.46 0.82 -3.40
N LEU A 123 11.74 1.28 -4.61
CA LEU A 123 12.35 0.44 -5.65
C LEU A 123 13.80 0.04 -5.32
N GLU A 124 14.43 0.71 -4.36
CA GLU A 124 15.80 0.39 -3.93
C GLU A 124 15.86 -0.79 -2.99
N LEU A 125 14.71 -1.23 -2.45
CA LEU A 125 14.64 -2.36 -1.54
C LEU A 125 14.68 -3.68 -2.31
N PRO A 126 15.33 -4.72 -1.76
CA PRO A 126 15.34 -6.02 -2.41
C PRO A 126 14.00 -6.74 -2.32
N ARG A 127 13.20 -6.43 -1.31
CA ARG A 127 11.92 -7.06 -1.04
C ARG A 127 11.08 -6.13 -0.19
N ILE A 128 9.77 -6.13 -0.44
CA ILE A 128 8.82 -5.34 0.34
C ILE A 128 7.72 -6.24 0.89
N TRP A 129 7.11 -5.81 2.00
CA TRP A 129 5.93 -6.42 2.60
C TRP A 129 4.81 -5.40 2.51
N ILE A 130 3.69 -5.79 1.94
CA ILE A 130 2.57 -4.90 1.67
C ILE A 130 1.27 -5.64 1.95
N ASN A 131 0.22 -4.91 2.35
CA ASN A 131 -1.01 -5.56 2.74
C ASN A 131 -1.61 -6.38 1.59
N GLY A 132 -2.07 -7.57 1.93
CA GLY A 132 -2.66 -8.51 0.97
C GLY A 132 -4.18 -8.39 0.85
N GLY A 133 -4.79 -7.34 1.44
CA GLY A 133 -6.23 -7.09 1.31
C GLY A 133 -7.04 -7.53 2.51
N ARG A 134 -6.40 -7.70 3.66
CA ARG A 134 -7.08 -8.08 4.90
C ARG A 134 -6.21 -7.69 6.09
N ARG A 135 -6.82 -7.27 7.18
CA ARG A 135 -6.11 -7.00 8.44
C ARG A 135 -5.36 -8.25 8.89
N GLY A 136 -4.10 -8.08 9.30
CA GLY A 136 -3.27 -9.21 9.73
C GLY A 136 -2.73 -10.07 8.60
N PHE A 137 -2.72 -9.55 7.37
CA PHE A 137 -2.30 -10.31 6.20
C PHE A 137 -1.44 -9.46 5.27
N LEU A 138 -0.17 -9.81 5.15
CA LEU A 138 0.76 -9.14 4.22
C LEU A 138 1.23 -10.13 3.16
N VAL A 139 1.63 -9.60 2.02
CA VAL A 139 2.38 -10.35 1.02
C VAL A 139 3.75 -9.73 0.87
N SER A 140 4.77 -10.56 0.60
CA SER A 140 6.09 -10.04 0.29
C SER A 140 6.42 -10.35 -1.16
N LEU A 141 7.05 -9.39 -1.83
CA LEU A 141 7.37 -9.50 -3.24
C LEU A 141 8.49 -8.52 -3.59
N ASP A 142 9.02 -8.69 -4.78
CA ASP A 142 9.98 -7.75 -5.35
C ASP A 142 9.24 -6.44 -5.66
N PRO A 143 9.74 -5.29 -5.18
CA PRO A 143 9.09 -4.00 -5.48
C PRO A 143 9.00 -3.71 -6.98
N LYS A 144 9.89 -4.23 -7.79
CA LYS A 144 9.82 -4.07 -9.25
C LYS A 144 8.61 -4.79 -9.83
N GLU A 145 8.22 -5.92 -9.24
CA GLU A 145 7.01 -6.63 -9.65
C GLU A 145 5.75 -5.88 -9.25
N ALA A 146 5.76 -5.26 -8.06
CA ALA A 146 4.66 -4.38 -7.67
C ALA A 146 4.51 -3.22 -8.66
N ALA A 147 5.63 -2.62 -9.06
CA ALA A 147 5.62 -1.53 -10.03
C ALA A 147 5.14 -2.00 -11.41
N ARG A 148 5.53 -3.20 -11.82
CA ARG A 148 5.07 -3.76 -13.09
C ARG A 148 3.55 -3.87 -13.15
N VAL A 149 2.95 -4.33 -12.06
CA VAL A 149 1.50 -4.52 -11.98
C VAL A 149 0.76 -3.21 -11.85
N LEU A 150 1.24 -2.33 -10.98
CA LEU A 150 0.54 -1.09 -10.63
C LEU A 150 0.84 0.06 -11.58
N GLN A 151 1.97 0.03 -12.24
CA GLN A 151 2.45 1.10 -13.12
C GLN A 151 2.37 2.47 -12.44
N PRO A 152 2.99 2.62 -11.27
CA PRO A 152 2.86 3.84 -10.49
C PRO A 152 3.65 4.99 -11.09
N VAL A 153 3.22 6.20 -10.77
CA VAL A 153 4.04 7.38 -10.97
C VAL A 153 4.98 7.49 -9.77
N LEU A 154 6.28 7.59 -10.03
CA LEU A 154 7.26 7.70 -8.95
C LEU A 154 7.31 9.13 -8.43
N VAL A 155 7.34 9.28 -7.12
CA VAL A 155 7.37 10.58 -6.45
C VAL A 155 8.41 10.58 -5.33
N ASP A 156 8.79 11.76 -4.88
CA ASP A 156 9.76 11.96 -3.79
C ASP A 156 9.06 12.77 -2.71
N VAL A 157 8.31 12.07 -1.84
CA VAL A 157 7.43 12.72 -0.86
C VAL A 157 7.59 12.18 0.56
N ALA A 158 8.61 11.35 0.80
CA ALA A 158 8.88 10.82 2.12
C ALA A 158 9.36 11.91 3.07
N THR A 159 8.86 11.86 4.30
CA THR A 159 9.29 12.77 5.38
C THR A 159 9.26 12.01 6.70
N ASP A 160 10.05 12.47 7.66
CA ASP A 160 10.12 11.86 8.98
C ASP A 160 9.02 12.38 9.92
N ALA A 161 8.46 13.52 9.63
CA ALA A 161 7.51 14.16 10.53
C ALA A 161 6.09 13.65 10.36
#